data_ee40fadab24937f09631d4720466f83d
#
_entry.id   ee40fadab24937f09631d4720466f83d
#
_cell.length_a   1.000
_cell.length_b   1.000
_cell.length_c   1.000
_cell.angle_alpha   90.00
_cell.angle_beta   90.00
_cell.angle_gamma   90.00
#
_symmetry.space_group_name_H-M   'P 1'
#
loop_
_entity.id
_entity.type
_entity.pdbx_description
1 polymer ?
#
loop_
_entity_poly.entity_id
_entity_poly.type
_entity_poly.pdbx_seq_one_letter_code
_entity_poly.pdbx_strand_id
1 'polypeptide(L)'
;MTGAPEPGRYTALTRVLHWLTAVLVFCALFIGFVMVNSLGDYAALIMIHRTLGITILVVVLVRVVNRLTHRAPPLPPTVGRLERKVVALSEVSLYALLVLQPLIGWAMVSAAGGPVVVFGSFRLPRIAPFDAQLFWVLRQAHSVGAYALMAAIAAHISAIVLHTLTLRDRMIERMTFGLTRGRSGPPA
;
A
#
# COMPACT_ATOMS: atom_id res chain seq x y z
N MET A 1 9.12 -32.29 22.81
CA MET A 1 9.39 -31.06 22.07
C MET A 1 8.10 -30.61 21.41
N THR A 2 7.34 -29.76 22.06
CA THR A 2 6.07 -29.22 21.55
C THR A 2 6.42 -28.21 20.45
N GLY A 3 6.19 -28.61 19.18
CA GLY A 3 6.39 -27.72 18.06
C GLY A 3 5.54 -26.47 18.23
N ALA A 4 6.13 -25.27 18.05
CA ALA A 4 5.41 -24.02 18.08
C ALA A 4 4.24 -24.10 17.08
N PRO A 5 3.03 -23.65 17.45
CA PRO A 5 1.87 -23.71 16.57
C PRO A 5 2.18 -22.96 15.27
N GLU A 6 1.80 -23.56 14.14
CA GLU A 6 1.96 -22.91 12.82
C GLU A 6 1.30 -21.54 12.82
N PRO A 7 2.00 -20.47 12.40
CA PRO A 7 1.40 -19.13 12.36
C PRO A 7 0.23 -19.15 11.38
N GLY A 8 -0.97 -18.76 11.83
CA GLY A 8 -2.14 -18.64 10.97
C GLY A 8 -1.81 -17.75 9.74
N ARG A 9 -2.05 -18.26 8.53
CA ARG A 9 -1.81 -17.53 7.27
C ARG A 9 -3.02 -16.68 6.90
N TYR A 10 -2.80 -15.56 6.26
CA TYR A 10 -3.86 -14.79 5.63
C TYR A 10 -4.45 -15.55 4.43
N THR A 11 -5.69 -15.25 4.07
CA THR A 11 -6.34 -15.84 2.90
C THR A 11 -5.54 -15.55 1.62
N ALA A 12 -5.67 -16.41 0.60
CA ALA A 12 -4.99 -16.21 -0.67
C ALA A 12 -5.33 -14.84 -1.29
N LEU A 13 -6.61 -14.43 -1.23
CA LEU A 13 -7.06 -13.12 -1.70
C LEU A 13 -6.34 -11.97 -0.98
N THR A 14 -6.26 -12.02 0.35
CA THR A 14 -5.57 -10.99 1.14
C THR A 14 -4.10 -10.86 0.72
N ARG A 15 -3.43 -11.98 0.50
CA ARG A 15 -2.02 -12.02 0.07
C ARG A 15 -1.84 -11.46 -1.35
N VAL A 16 -2.69 -11.86 -2.29
CA VAL A 16 -2.66 -11.33 -3.68
C VAL A 16 -2.88 -9.83 -3.68
N LEU A 17 -3.92 -9.35 -3.00
CA LEU A 17 -4.22 -7.91 -2.90
C LEU A 17 -3.09 -7.13 -2.22
N HIS A 18 -2.42 -7.71 -1.22
CA HIS A 18 -1.28 -7.07 -0.56
C HIS A 18 -0.11 -6.88 -1.53
N TRP A 19 0.32 -7.94 -2.19
CA TRP A 19 1.46 -7.87 -3.11
C TRP A 19 1.16 -7.03 -4.35
N LEU A 20 -0.06 -7.14 -4.89
CA LEU A 20 -0.50 -6.26 -5.97
C LEU A 20 -0.42 -4.79 -5.57
N THR A 21 -0.95 -4.44 -4.38
CA THR A 21 -0.85 -3.06 -3.87
C THR A 21 0.61 -2.64 -3.71
N ALA A 22 1.46 -3.48 -3.13
CA ALA A 22 2.87 -3.16 -2.93
C ALA A 22 3.56 -2.83 -4.27
N VAL A 23 3.42 -3.68 -5.28
CA VAL A 23 4.00 -3.45 -6.61
C VAL A 23 3.48 -2.15 -7.22
N LEU A 24 2.17 -1.92 -7.22
CA LEU A 24 1.57 -0.71 -7.79
C LEU A 24 2.05 0.55 -7.08
N VAL A 25 2.17 0.53 -5.75
CA VAL A 25 2.64 1.67 -4.95
C VAL A 25 4.10 1.97 -5.23
N PHE A 26 4.98 0.96 -5.26
CA PHE A 26 6.39 1.17 -5.62
C PHE A 26 6.53 1.74 -7.03
N CYS A 27 5.78 1.22 -8.01
CA CYS A 27 5.76 1.77 -9.36
C CYS A 27 5.28 3.24 -9.37
N ALA A 28 4.21 3.57 -8.65
CA ALA A 28 3.69 4.94 -8.61
C ALA A 28 4.66 5.92 -7.93
N LEU A 29 5.30 5.54 -6.83
CA LEU A 29 6.32 6.34 -6.15
C LEU A 29 7.55 6.55 -7.05
N PHE A 30 8.03 5.48 -7.70
CA PHE A 30 9.15 5.56 -8.63
C PHE A 30 8.84 6.49 -9.81
N ILE A 31 7.70 6.31 -10.47
CA ILE A 31 7.28 7.16 -11.60
C ILE A 31 7.08 8.60 -11.14
N GLY A 32 6.50 8.83 -9.95
CA GLY A 32 6.37 10.17 -9.37
C GLY A 32 7.73 10.84 -9.16
N PHE A 33 8.72 10.10 -8.66
CA PHE A 33 10.08 10.59 -8.48
C PHE A 33 10.76 10.90 -9.83
N VAL A 34 10.66 10.00 -10.80
CA VAL A 34 11.24 10.23 -12.16
C VAL A 34 10.59 11.43 -12.84
N MET A 35 9.25 11.54 -12.73
CA MET A 35 8.46 12.60 -13.37
C MET A 35 8.87 14.00 -12.90
N VAL A 36 9.20 14.20 -11.63
CA VAL A 36 9.61 15.52 -11.12
C VAL A 36 11.07 15.87 -11.47
N ASN A 37 11.84 14.87 -11.90
CA ASN A 37 13.26 15.04 -12.28
C ASN A 37 13.50 14.93 -13.80
N SER A 38 12.48 14.61 -14.62
CA SER A 38 12.57 14.47 -16.07
C SER A 38 11.60 15.41 -16.77
N LEU A 39 12.14 16.34 -17.57
CA LEU A 39 11.31 17.29 -18.33
C LEU A 39 10.82 16.68 -19.66
N GLY A 40 11.63 15.82 -20.29
CA GLY A 40 11.35 15.29 -21.63
C GLY A 40 10.13 14.37 -21.71
N ASP A 41 9.94 13.51 -20.71
CA ASP A 41 8.90 12.46 -20.72
C ASP A 41 7.72 12.76 -19.80
N TYR A 42 7.62 13.99 -19.31
CA TYR A 42 6.62 14.38 -18.31
C TYR A 42 5.19 14.02 -18.71
N ALA A 43 4.81 14.24 -19.97
CA ALA A 43 3.44 13.99 -20.46
C ALA A 43 3.06 12.49 -20.41
N ALA A 44 3.98 11.60 -20.76
CA ALA A 44 3.78 10.16 -20.69
C ALA A 44 3.78 9.68 -19.23
N LEU A 45 4.73 10.14 -18.42
CA LEU A 45 4.88 9.73 -17.04
C LEU A 45 3.68 10.16 -16.18
N ILE A 46 3.15 11.38 -16.37
CA ILE A 46 1.97 11.84 -15.62
C ILE A 46 0.70 11.06 -15.98
N MET A 47 0.55 10.63 -17.23
CA MET A 47 -0.58 9.77 -17.64
C MET A 47 -0.50 8.40 -16.95
N ILE A 48 0.68 7.79 -16.93
CA ILE A 48 0.90 6.51 -16.25
C ILE A 48 0.69 6.67 -14.73
N HIS A 49 1.25 7.72 -14.13
CA HIS A 49 1.12 7.99 -12.69
C HIS A 49 -0.35 8.15 -12.26
N ARG A 50 -1.14 8.90 -13.01
CA ARG A 50 -2.58 9.06 -12.74
C ARG A 50 -3.33 7.74 -12.84
N THR A 51 -3.05 6.95 -13.87
CA THR A 51 -3.66 5.63 -14.06
C THR A 51 -3.31 4.69 -12.90
N LEU A 52 -2.04 4.64 -12.50
CA LEU A 52 -1.60 3.86 -11.33
C LEU A 52 -2.29 4.35 -10.05
N GLY A 53 -2.39 5.66 -9.83
CA GLY A 53 -3.04 6.22 -8.65
C GLY A 53 -4.50 5.78 -8.51
N ILE A 54 -5.27 5.84 -9.60
CA ILE A 54 -6.67 5.38 -9.58
C ILE A 54 -6.77 3.85 -9.43
N THR A 55 -5.89 3.10 -10.07
CA THR A 55 -5.82 1.64 -9.90
C THR A 55 -5.52 1.27 -8.44
N ILE A 56 -4.57 1.96 -7.80
CA ILE A 56 -4.24 1.79 -6.38
C ILE A 56 -5.46 2.08 -5.52
N LEU A 57 -6.18 3.19 -5.78
CA LEU A 57 -7.38 3.53 -5.02
C LEU A 57 -8.42 2.40 -5.06
N VAL A 58 -8.71 1.87 -6.24
CA VAL A 58 -9.66 0.76 -6.40
C VAL A 58 -9.18 -0.49 -5.66
N VAL A 59 -7.93 -0.90 -5.85
CA VAL A 59 -7.37 -2.09 -5.19
C VAL A 59 -7.36 -1.93 -3.67
N VAL A 60 -7.03 -0.75 -3.16
CA VAL A 60 -7.01 -0.47 -1.71
C VAL A 60 -8.42 -0.47 -1.13
N LEU A 61 -9.43 0.07 -1.83
CA LEU A 61 -10.81 -0.01 -1.39
C LEU A 61 -11.28 -1.48 -1.29
N VAL A 62 -10.95 -2.31 -2.28
CA VAL A 62 -11.21 -3.76 -2.22
C VAL A 62 -10.49 -4.39 -1.02
N ARG A 63 -9.24 -4.00 -0.74
CA ARG A 63 -8.51 -4.47 0.45
C ARG A 63 -9.18 -4.06 1.75
N VAL A 64 -9.65 -2.82 1.86
CA VAL A 64 -10.38 -2.34 3.05
C VAL A 64 -11.64 -3.17 3.26
N VAL A 65 -12.44 -3.38 2.23
CA VAL A 65 -13.63 -4.24 2.30
C VAL A 65 -13.26 -5.66 2.74
N ASN A 66 -12.24 -6.26 2.10
CA ASN A 66 -11.76 -7.60 2.47
C ASN A 66 -11.25 -7.64 3.92
N ARG A 67 -10.60 -6.57 4.42
CA ARG A 67 -10.11 -6.49 5.80
C ARG A 67 -11.24 -6.36 6.82
N LEU A 68 -12.32 -5.68 6.46
CA LEU A 68 -13.50 -5.52 7.31
C LEU A 68 -14.38 -6.78 7.36
N THR A 69 -14.39 -7.55 6.28
CA THR A 69 -15.21 -8.77 6.17
C THR A 69 -14.51 -10.05 6.63
N HIS A 70 -13.16 -10.04 6.69
CA HIS A 70 -12.37 -11.21 7.07
C HIS A 70 -11.50 -10.92 8.29
N ARG A 71 -11.55 -11.78 9.30
CA ARG A 71 -10.71 -11.65 10.49
C ARG A 71 -9.24 -11.94 10.15
N ALA A 72 -8.36 -11.05 10.59
CA ALA A 72 -6.92 -11.31 10.49
C ALA A 72 -6.52 -12.43 11.48
N PRO A 73 -5.51 -13.22 11.12
CA PRO A 73 -4.92 -14.17 12.08
C PRO A 73 -4.38 -13.43 13.31
N PRO A 74 -4.52 -13.97 14.52
CA PRO A 74 -4.04 -13.32 15.73
C PRO A 74 -2.53 -13.10 15.68
N LEU A 75 -2.08 -11.99 16.27
CA LEU A 75 -0.65 -11.70 16.38
C LEU A 75 0.03 -12.76 17.29
N PRO A 76 1.31 -13.10 17.03
CA PRO A 76 2.07 -14.00 17.87
C PRO A 76 2.03 -13.59 19.35
N PRO A 77 2.07 -14.53 20.31
CA PRO A 77 2.08 -14.22 21.75
C PRO A 77 3.34 -13.45 22.17
N THR A 78 4.42 -13.52 21.40
CA THR A 78 5.66 -12.75 21.56
C THR A 78 5.47 -11.23 21.43
N VAL A 79 4.42 -10.79 20.72
CA VAL A 79 4.12 -9.37 20.50
C VAL A 79 3.49 -8.75 21.75
N GLY A 80 4.19 -7.82 22.37
CA GLY A 80 3.76 -7.10 23.58
C GLY A 80 2.55 -6.19 23.35
N ARG A 81 1.94 -5.69 24.44
CA ARG A 81 0.74 -4.81 24.37
C ARG A 81 1.02 -3.51 23.61
N LEU A 82 2.17 -2.89 23.82
CA LEU A 82 2.57 -1.66 23.13
C LEU A 82 2.79 -1.92 21.65
N GLU A 83 3.51 -2.98 21.32
CA GLU A 83 3.78 -3.39 19.94
C GLU A 83 2.48 -3.65 19.16
N ARG A 84 1.47 -4.29 19.78
CA ARG A 84 0.15 -4.49 19.16
C ARG A 84 -0.52 -3.17 18.78
N LYS A 85 -0.39 -2.13 19.62
CA LYS A 85 -0.91 -0.79 19.31
C LYS A 85 -0.14 -0.15 18.16
N VAL A 86 1.20 -0.29 18.14
CA VAL A 86 2.04 0.21 17.05
C VAL A 86 1.69 -0.49 15.73
N VAL A 87 1.52 -1.81 15.73
CA VAL A 87 1.10 -2.57 14.55
C VAL A 87 -0.26 -2.09 14.04
N ALA A 88 -1.24 -1.93 14.93
CA ALA A 88 -2.58 -1.46 14.55
C ALA A 88 -2.53 -0.03 13.99
N LEU A 89 -1.78 0.88 14.63
CA LEU A 89 -1.61 2.26 14.17
C LEU A 89 -0.91 2.31 12.81
N SER A 90 0.14 1.51 12.61
CA SER A 90 0.85 1.39 11.33
C SER A 90 -0.09 0.89 10.22
N GLU A 91 -0.92 -0.12 10.51
CA GLU A 91 -1.91 -0.63 9.55
C GLU A 91 -2.91 0.47 9.15
N VAL A 92 -3.50 1.16 10.14
CA VAL A 92 -4.46 2.25 9.89
C VAL A 92 -3.81 3.40 9.11
N SER A 93 -2.61 3.81 9.51
CA SER A 93 -1.86 4.90 8.84
C SER A 93 -1.56 4.57 7.38
N LEU A 94 -1.11 3.33 7.09
CA LEU A 94 -0.86 2.88 5.72
C LEU A 94 -2.15 2.89 4.88
N TYR A 95 -3.27 2.34 5.40
CA TYR A 95 -4.54 2.39 4.68
C TYR A 95 -5.01 3.82 4.44
N ALA A 96 -4.91 4.70 5.45
CA ALA A 96 -5.29 6.11 5.32
C ALA A 96 -4.45 6.82 4.23
N LEU A 97 -3.13 6.66 4.27
CA LEU A 97 -2.24 7.25 3.26
C LEU A 97 -2.51 6.69 1.86
N LEU A 98 -2.72 5.38 1.73
CA LEU A 98 -3.00 4.73 0.45
C LEU A 98 -4.33 5.15 -0.18
N VAL A 99 -5.32 5.57 0.62
CA VAL A 99 -6.60 6.12 0.14
C VAL A 99 -6.49 7.61 -0.13
N LEU A 100 -5.91 8.38 0.82
CA LEU A 100 -5.84 9.83 0.72
C LEU A 100 -4.94 10.30 -0.42
N GLN A 101 -3.81 9.62 -0.64
CA GLN A 101 -2.83 10.03 -1.65
C GLN A 101 -3.40 10.10 -3.08
N PRO A 102 -4.07 9.07 -3.61
CA PRO A 102 -4.70 9.17 -4.93
C PRO A 102 -5.90 10.14 -4.96
N LEU A 103 -6.65 10.28 -3.87
CA LEU A 103 -7.75 11.26 -3.79
C LEU A 103 -7.23 12.70 -3.82
N ILE A 104 -6.16 13.00 -3.09
CA ILE A 104 -5.49 14.32 -3.13
C ILE A 104 -4.96 14.58 -4.54
N GLY A 105 -4.32 13.58 -5.18
CA GLY A 105 -3.85 13.69 -6.56
C GLY A 105 -4.98 13.96 -7.56
N TRP A 106 -6.12 13.30 -7.39
CA TRP A 106 -7.30 13.51 -8.24
C TRP A 106 -7.89 14.91 -8.02
N ALA A 107 -8.06 15.34 -6.77
CA ALA A 107 -8.52 16.69 -6.43
C ALA A 107 -7.56 17.76 -6.96
N MET A 108 -6.25 17.54 -6.86
CA MET A 108 -5.21 18.45 -7.38
C MET A 108 -5.37 18.66 -8.90
N VAL A 109 -5.51 17.60 -9.68
CA VAL A 109 -5.72 17.72 -11.14
C VAL A 109 -7.05 18.39 -11.46
N SER A 110 -8.10 18.11 -10.68
CA SER A 110 -9.40 18.79 -10.82
C SER A 110 -9.29 20.30 -10.55
N ALA A 111 -8.55 20.70 -9.50
CA ALA A 111 -8.32 22.10 -9.16
C ALA A 111 -7.46 22.84 -10.21
N ALA A 112 -6.58 22.15 -10.92
CA ALA A 112 -5.84 22.69 -12.06
C ALA A 112 -6.71 22.95 -13.32
N GLY A 113 -7.98 22.52 -13.31
CA GLY A 113 -8.90 22.68 -14.45
C GLY A 113 -8.71 21.69 -15.58
N GLY A 114 -7.71 20.82 -15.49
CA GLY A 114 -7.43 19.80 -16.50
C GLY A 114 -8.40 18.62 -16.43
N PRO A 115 -8.56 17.86 -17.54
CA PRO A 115 -9.29 16.59 -17.50
C PRO A 115 -8.48 15.54 -16.74
N VAL A 116 -9.15 14.77 -15.89
CA VAL A 116 -8.54 13.60 -15.26
C VAL A 116 -8.78 12.40 -16.18
N VAL A 117 -7.81 12.12 -17.04
CA VAL A 117 -7.86 10.99 -17.99
C VAL A 117 -7.02 9.85 -17.44
N VAL A 118 -7.60 8.64 -17.40
CA VAL A 118 -6.94 7.41 -17.02
C VAL A 118 -7.14 6.34 -18.10
N PHE A 119 -6.27 5.35 -18.17
CA PHE A 119 -6.28 4.29 -19.19
C PHE A 119 -6.35 4.84 -20.64
N GLY A 120 -5.74 6.01 -20.87
CA GLY A 120 -5.67 6.65 -22.18
C GLY A 120 -6.94 7.37 -22.67
N SER A 121 -8.13 6.97 -22.23
CA SER A 121 -9.40 7.51 -22.75
C SER A 121 -10.48 7.75 -21.69
N PHE A 122 -10.43 7.10 -20.54
CA PHE A 122 -11.49 7.18 -19.55
C PHE A 122 -11.39 8.50 -18.77
N ARG A 123 -12.41 9.34 -18.86
CA ARG A 123 -12.47 10.63 -18.15
C ARG A 123 -13.21 10.49 -16.83
N LEU A 124 -12.50 10.80 -15.75
CA LEU A 124 -13.10 10.88 -14.43
C LEU A 124 -13.75 12.25 -14.20
N PRO A 125 -14.83 12.33 -13.39
CA PRO A 125 -15.45 13.60 -13.03
C PRO A 125 -14.49 14.47 -12.20
N ARG A 126 -14.71 15.76 -12.21
CA ARG A 126 -14.02 16.69 -11.30
C ARG A 126 -14.54 16.52 -9.88
N ILE A 127 -13.65 16.46 -8.91
CA ILE A 127 -13.99 16.37 -7.47
C ILE A 127 -13.57 17.62 -6.69
N ALA A 128 -13.00 18.62 -7.37
CA ALA A 128 -12.65 19.91 -6.80
C ALA A 128 -12.94 21.03 -7.82
N PRO A 129 -13.29 22.25 -7.36
CA PRO A 129 -13.45 23.40 -8.23
C PRO A 129 -12.12 23.80 -8.86
N PHE A 130 -12.18 24.53 -9.99
CA PHE A 130 -11.00 25.17 -10.57
C PHE A 130 -10.57 26.33 -9.64
N ASP A 131 -9.38 26.18 -9.04
CA ASP A 131 -8.84 27.17 -8.11
C ASP A 131 -7.32 26.99 -7.99
N ALA A 132 -6.55 28.02 -8.32
CA ALA A 132 -5.11 27.98 -8.33
C ALA A 132 -4.51 27.85 -6.92
N GLN A 133 -5.12 28.46 -5.91
CA GLN A 133 -4.65 28.37 -4.53
C GLN A 133 -4.89 26.95 -3.98
N LEU A 134 -6.08 26.39 -4.21
CA LEU A 134 -6.40 25.01 -3.85
C LEU A 134 -5.44 24.01 -4.55
N PHE A 135 -5.15 24.24 -5.84
CA PHE A 135 -4.16 23.42 -6.55
C PHE A 135 -2.81 23.38 -5.83
N TRP A 136 -2.29 24.55 -5.42
CA TRP A 136 -1.01 24.63 -4.71
C TRP A 136 -1.04 23.93 -3.36
N VAL A 137 -2.10 24.10 -2.59
CA VAL A 137 -2.27 23.41 -1.30
C VAL A 137 -2.31 21.88 -1.50
N LEU A 138 -3.10 21.41 -2.46
CA LEU A 138 -3.21 19.98 -2.76
C LEU A 138 -1.91 19.40 -3.32
N ARG A 139 -1.16 20.18 -4.11
CA ARG A 139 0.17 19.78 -4.60
C ARG A 139 1.15 19.57 -3.45
N GLN A 140 1.19 20.49 -2.50
CA GLN A 140 2.03 20.33 -1.31
C GLN A 140 1.59 19.16 -0.44
N ALA A 141 0.28 19.02 -0.20
CA ALA A 141 -0.27 17.89 0.54
C ALA A 141 0.07 16.55 -0.13
N HIS A 142 -0.03 16.46 -1.48
CA HIS A 142 0.36 15.27 -2.23
C HIS A 142 1.85 14.96 -2.08
N SER A 143 2.72 15.95 -2.16
CA SER A 143 4.16 15.78 -2.00
C SER A 143 4.53 15.34 -0.58
N VAL A 144 4.02 16.01 0.44
CA VAL A 144 4.22 15.64 1.86
C VAL A 144 3.67 14.25 2.14
N GLY A 145 2.47 13.94 1.63
CA GLY A 145 1.87 12.63 1.75
C GLY A 145 2.69 11.52 1.09
N ALA A 146 3.36 11.79 -0.04
CA ALA A 146 4.25 10.83 -0.67
C ALA A 146 5.48 10.52 0.20
N TYR A 147 6.10 11.53 0.82
CA TYR A 147 7.19 11.31 1.78
C TYR A 147 6.72 10.58 3.04
N ALA A 148 5.54 10.94 3.57
CA ALA A 148 4.95 10.24 4.70
C ALA A 148 4.65 8.76 4.38
N LEU A 149 4.15 8.48 3.17
CA LEU A 149 3.90 7.12 2.70
C LEU A 149 5.22 6.32 2.57
N MET A 150 6.28 6.93 2.00
CA MET A 150 7.61 6.28 1.94
C MET A 150 8.15 5.97 3.32
N ALA A 151 8.05 6.91 4.27
CA ALA A 151 8.48 6.70 5.65
C ALA A 151 7.68 5.59 6.34
N ALA A 152 6.35 5.56 6.15
CA ALA A 152 5.48 4.53 6.70
C ALA A 152 5.78 3.14 6.11
N ILE A 153 6.05 3.04 4.79
CA ILE A 153 6.46 1.80 4.13
C ILE A 153 7.83 1.34 4.67
N ALA A 154 8.80 2.25 4.79
CA ALA A 154 10.13 1.92 5.33
C ALA A 154 10.03 1.40 6.76
N ALA A 155 9.25 2.06 7.63
CA ALA A 155 8.99 1.61 9.00
C ALA A 155 8.30 0.23 9.02
N HIS A 156 7.30 0.01 8.16
CA HIS A 156 6.59 -1.26 8.04
C HIS A 156 7.54 -2.41 7.63
N ILE A 157 8.36 -2.20 6.61
CA ILE A 157 9.33 -3.20 6.17
C ILE A 157 10.38 -3.46 7.27
N SER A 158 10.90 -2.40 7.90
CA SER A 158 11.88 -2.51 8.98
C SER A 158 11.34 -3.31 10.16
N ALA A 159 10.09 -3.08 10.56
CA ALA A 159 9.46 -3.85 11.62
C ALA A 159 9.35 -5.35 11.26
N ILE A 160 8.93 -5.68 10.03
CA ILE A 160 8.83 -7.06 9.57
C ILE A 160 10.20 -7.74 9.54
N VAL A 161 11.24 -7.05 9.05
CA VAL A 161 12.61 -7.55 9.00
C VAL A 161 13.15 -7.80 10.41
N LEU A 162 12.95 -6.85 11.34
CA LEU A 162 13.36 -6.98 12.73
C LEU A 162 12.68 -8.20 13.39
N HIS A 163 11.36 -8.33 13.26
CA HIS A 163 10.65 -9.48 13.82
C HIS A 163 11.11 -10.81 13.21
N THR A 164 11.35 -10.84 11.90
CA THR A 164 11.77 -12.06 11.21
C THR A 164 13.19 -12.48 11.57
N LEU A 165 14.14 -11.53 11.62
CA LEU A 165 15.57 -11.83 11.85
C LEU A 165 15.91 -11.96 13.34
N THR A 166 15.35 -11.08 14.18
CA THR A 166 15.72 -10.99 15.61
C THR A 166 14.80 -11.85 16.47
N LEU A 167 13.49 -11.74 16.31
CA LEU A 167 12.50 -12.46 17.11
C LEU A 167 12.11 -13.81 16.51
N ARG A 168 12.49 -14.08 15.25
CA ARG A 168 12.24 -15.33 14.52
C ARG A 168 10.75 -15.75 14.50
N ASP A 169 9.82 -14.76 14.52
CA ASP A 169 8.36 -15.00 14.60
C ASP A 169 7.73 -15.43 13.29
N ARG A 170 8.53 -15.63 12.22
CA ARG A 170 8.05 -16.08 10.90
C ARG A 170 6.94 -15.18 10.32
N MET A 171 6.92 -13.88 10.65
CA MET A 171 5.88 -12.94 10.23
C MET A 171 5.75 -12.82 8.71
N ILE A 172 6.86 -12.88 7.99
CA ILE A 172 6.91 -12.89 6.52
C ILE A 172 6.09 -14.05 5.94
N GLU A 173 6.16 -15.24 6.54
CA GLU A 173 5.49 -16.43 6.04
C GLU A 173 3.96 -16.32 6.05
N ARG A 174 3.40 -15.43 6.86
CA ARG A 174 1.95 -15.18 6.94
C ARG A 174 1.41 -14.54 5.65
N MET A 175 2.28 -13.80 4.92
CA MET A 175 1.94 -13.07 3.68
C MET A 175 2.59 -13.64 2.43
N THR A 176 3.52 -14.59 2.54
CA THR A 176 4.17 -15.21 1.38
C THR A 176 3.41 -16.43 0.86
N PHE A 177 3.59 -16.71 -0.43
CA PHE A 177 3.09 -17.91 -1.09
C PHE A 177 4.12 -19.06 -0.95
N GLY A 178 4.49 -19.43 0.28
CA GLY A 178 5.43 -20.53 0.51
C GLY A 178 4.88 -21.84 -0.03
N LEU A 179 5.72 -22.56 -0.79
CA LEU A 179 5.51 -23.96 -1.08
C LEU A 179 5.41 -24.69 0.27
N THR A 180 4.29 -25.34 0.54
CA THR A 180 4.19 -26.30 1.64
C THR A 180 5.27 -27.35 1.38
N ARG A 181 6.37 -27.30 2.14
CA ARG A 181 7.25 -28.47 2.22
C ARG A 181 6.37 -29.60 2.73
N GLY A 182 6.00 -30.51 1.83
CA GLY A 182 5.32 -31.73 2.19
C GLY A 182 6.13 -32.37 3.32
N ARG A 183 5.49 -32.59 4.46
CA ARG A 183 6.03 -33.51 5.46
C ARG A 183 6.14 -34.85 4.74
N SER A 184 7.35 -35.18 4.29
CA SER A 184 7.69 -36.59 4.08
C SER A 184 7.47 -37.26 5.43
N GLY A 185 6.39 -38.03 5.54
CA GLY A 185 6.17 -38.89 6.68
C GLY A 185 7.41 -39.80 6.88
N PRO A 186 7.65 -40.24 8.13
CA PRO A 186 8.72 -41.20 8.36
C PRO A 186 8.47 -42.47 7.50
N PRO A 187 9.52 -43.05 6.92
CA PRO A 187 9.38 -44.35 6.26
C PRO A 187 8.90 -45.38 7.29
N ALA A 188 7.97 -46.23 6.86
CA ALA A 188 7.45 -47.35 7.63
C ALA A 188 8.52 -48.40 7.90
#